data_c662be27f5dfd8e885430879cadafad0
#
_entry.id   c662be27f5dfd8e885430879cadafad0
#
_cell.length_a   1.000
_cell.length_b   1.000
_cell.length_c   1.000
_cell.angle_alpha   90.00
_cell.angle_beta   90.00
_cell.angle_gamma   90.00
#
_symmetry.space_group_name_H-M   'P 1'
#
loop_
_entity.id
_entity.type
_entity.pdbx_description
1 polymer ?
#
loop_
_entity_poly.entity_id
_entity_poly.type
_entity_poly.pdbx_seq_one_letter_code
_entity_poly.pdbx_strand_id
1 'polypeptide(L)'
;MNTLKPRIASLLQQLNERVFEKEHIVALALLSAVAGESIFLLGPPGVAKSMVGRRLKLAFRNASAFEYLMSRFSTPDEIFGPVSISKLKDEDTYERIVDGYLPSATIAFLDEIWKAGPAIQNALLTIINEKIYRNGQFSIRVPLKGLIAASNELPAQGQGLEALWDRFLLRCLVGGIEDMGEFDRMISSTDETEPVVDEQLQITDEEYIRWEKEMAAIKIHYSIFEVIHALKDRIEQYNLQIQNEGGVSSPLYVSDRRWKKMVKLLKASAFLNGSDTIRLSDCTLLSYCLWSEMDQMEAAEEMVNAAIQKSAEGYLLNIKGLEQDIEELKDQQSSEHSLREVNDPGIQVIDTYYYQVEGVRMKERLLIFAADYQHLDQTGKLFYLHKDKYKANCCILKKYDSILHAKVPRNKIYTLKKGLRSIYINNYEYHLMCYEDCPPPLPEPEPEDFGAKYKSVAEALDRVEKDWSGLLDAETEYYEKHLFLSEKQRASMRRMLRHQKNTIDRYKNDLNEMADAYRKENQEYKVERSEDNLFSGTER
;
A
#
# COMPACT_ATOMS: atom_id res chain seq x y z
N MET A 1 -20.02 11.53 -2.23
CA MET A 1 -18.76 11.00 -2.80
C MET A 1 -18.73 11.05 -4.34
N ASN A 2 -19.81 10.81 -5.06
CA ASN A 2 -19.80 10.79 -6.54
C ASN A 2 -19.36 12.08 -7.25
N THR A 3 -19.27 13.22 -6.59
CA THR A 3 -18.91 14.51 -7.22
C THR A 3 -17.46 14.96 -6.93
N LEU A 4 -16.79 14.36 -5.94
CA LEU A 4 -15.44 14.80 -5.52
C LEU A 4 -14.37 14.46 -6.57
N LYS A 5 -14.27 13.19 -6.98
CA LYS A 5 -13.27 12.75 -7.97
C LYS A 5 -13.33 13.53 -9.28
N PRO A 6 -14.50 13.73 -9.93
CA PRO A 6 -14.59 14.55 -11.14
C PRO A 6 -14.15 16.00 -10.92
N ARG A 7 -14.51 16.60 -9.76
CA ARG A 7 -14.08 17.96 -9.41
C ARG A 7 -12.56 18.06 -9.29
N ILE A 8 -11.92 17.11 -8.58
CA ILE A 8 -10.45 17.08 -8.44
C ILE A 8 -9.77 16.82 -9.78
N ALA A 9 -10.35 15.96 -10.63
CA ALA A 9 -9.85 15.75 -12.00
C ALA A 9 -9.89 17.05 -12.82
N SER A 10 -10.98 17.80 -12.78
CA SER A 10 -11.10 19.10 -13.44
C SER A 10 -10.14 20.14 -12.85
N LEU A 11 -9.96 20.14 -11.53
CA LEU A 11 -8.96 21.00 -10.87
C LEU A 11 -7.56 20.68 -11.36
N LEU A 12 -7.15 19.39 -11.37
CA LEU A 12 -5.85 18.97 -11.87
C LEU A 12 -5.67 19.31 -13.34
N GLN A 13 -6.71 19.19 -14.18
CA GLN A 13 -6.66 19.57 -15.58
C GLN A 13 -6.34 21.06 -15.73
N GLN A 14 -7.00 21.95 -14.97
CA GLN A 14 -6.71 23.38 -15.01
C GLN A 14 -5.33 23.74 -14.43
N LEU A 15 -4.91 23.06 -13.35
CA LEU A 15 -3.58 23.25 -12.78
C LEU A 15 -2.47 22.84 -13.75
N ASN A 16 -2.73 21.85 -14.58
CA ASN A 16 -1.80 21.30 -15.58
C ASN A 16 -1.86 22.01 -16.93
N GLU A 17 -2.63 23.08 -17.05
CA GLU A 17 -2.63 23.87 -18.27
C GLU A 17 -1.23 24.42 -18.55
N ARG A 18 -0.66 24.10 -19.72
CA ARG A 18 0.72 24.45 -20.11
C ARG A 18 1.80 23.90 -19.17
N VAL A 19 1.54 22.77 -18.56
CA VAL A 19 2.53 21.97 -17.87
C VAL A 19 2.97 20.85 -18.81
N PHE A 20 4.26 20.64 -18.98
CA PHE A 20 4.84 19.68 -19.92
C PHE A 20 5.60 18.61 -19.14
N GLU A 21 5.09 17.37 -19.15
CA GLU A 21 5.65 16.20 -18.47
C GLU A 21 5.84 16.35 -16.94
N LYS A 22 5.17 17.31 -16.33
CA LYS A 22 5.21 17.51 -14.86
C LYS A 22 3.83 17.38 -14.21
N GLU A 23 2.82 16.99 -14.99
CA GLU A 23 1.41 16.86 -14.56
C GLU A 23 1.30 15.91 -13.35
N HIS A 24 2.05 14.81 -13.41
CA HIS A 24 2.08 13.85 -12.33
C HIS A 24 2.69 14.43 -11.03
N ILE A 25 3.73 15.26 -11.13
CA ILE A 25 4.34 15.94 -9.98
C ILE A 25 3.38 16.94 -9.36
N VAL A 26 2.63 17.69 -10.18
CA VAL A 26 1.58 18.61 -9.70
C VAL A 26 0.48 17.82 -8.97
N ALA A 27 0.07 16.67 -9.50
CA ALA A 27 -0.92 15.81 -8.85
C ALA A 27 -0.42 15.26 -7.51
N LEU A 28 0.84 14.79 -7.43
CA LEU A 28 1.44 14.34 -6.17
C LEU A 28 1.61 15.48 -5.16
N ALA A 29 1.92 16.69 -5.61
CA ALA A 29 1.98 17.87 -4.76
C ALA A 29 0.60 18.21 -4.16
N LEU A 30 -0.47 18.13 -4.98
CA LEU A 30 -1.84 18.31 -4.49
C LEU A 30 -2.21 17.22 -3.47
N LEU A 31 -1.92 15.95 -3.77
CA LEU A 31 -2.16 14.83 -2.85
C LEU A 31 -1.42 15.03 -1.53
N SER A 32 -0.13 15.43 -1.58
CA SER A 32 0.66 15.67 -0.36
C SER A 32 0.07 16.80 0.48
N ALA A 33 -0.37 17.89 -0.16
CA ALA A 33 -0.97 19.03 0.53
C ALA A 33 -2.32 18.67 1.18
N VAL A 34 -3.18 17.91 0.49
CA VAL A 34 -4.45 17.43 1.06
C VAL A 34 -4.21 16.44 2.20
N ALA A 35 -3.19 15.59 2.09
CA ALA A 35 -2.77 14.71 3.18
C ALA A 35 -2.10 15.46 4.36
N GLY A 36 -1.80 16.76 4.20
CA GLY A 36 -1.05 17.57 5.20
C GLY A 36 0.40 17.16 5.36
N GLU A 37 0.98 16.50 4.35
CA GLU A 37 2.36 16.03 4.30
C GLU A 37 3.22 16.89 3.37
N SER A 38 4.54 16.70 3.43
CA SER A 38 5.50 17.48 2.65
C SER A 38 6.10 16.65 1.52
N ILE A 39 6.39 17.31 0.39
CA ILE A 39 7.00 16.70 -0.79
C ILE A 39 8.37 17.33 -1.06
N PHE A 40 9.32 16.49 -1.49
CA PHE A 40 10.65 16.91 -1.92
C PHE A 40 10.84 16.63 -3.41
N LEU A 41 11.34 17.62 -4.13
CA LEU A 41 11.61 17.57 -5.57
C LEU A 41 13.12 17.59 -5.80
N LEU A 42 13.67 16.47 -6.28
CA LEU A 42 15.07 16.34 -6.67
C LEU A 42 15.20 16.53 -8.17
N GLY A 43 16.12 17.37 -8.63
CA GLY A 43 16.38 17.50 -10.07
C GLY A 43 17.26 18.68 -10.42
N PRO A 44 17.82 18.72 -11.63
CA PRO A 44 18.70 19.79 -12.06
C PRO A 44 18.02 21.17 -12.06
N PRO A 45 18.76 22.27 -12.13
CA PRO A 45 18.16 23.58 -12.28
C PRO A 45 17.43 23.72 -13.62
N GLY A 46 16.36 24.53 -13.64
CA GLY A 46 15.64 24.82 -14.89
C GLY A 46 14.56 23.80 -15.28
N VAL A 47 14.29 22.75 -14.48
CA VAL A 47 13.24 21.75 -14.76
C VAL A 47 11.88 22.11 -14.16
N ALA A 48 11.59 23.38 -13.98
CA ALA A 48 10.30 23.91 -13.52
C ALA A 48 9.84 23.46 -12.13
N LYS A 49 10.76 23.15 -11.18
CA LYS A 49 10.41 22.76 -9.80
C LYS A 49 9.58 23.83 -9.06
N SER A 50 9.92 25.12 -9.21
CA SER A 50 9.19 26.24 -8.60
C SER A 50 7.77 26.43 -9.17
N MET A 51 7.56 26.08 -10.44
CA MET A 51 6.24 26.10 -11.06
C MET A 51 5.25 25.22 -10.28
N VAL A 52 5.68 24.05 -9.78
CA VAL A 52 4.82 23.15 -9.00
C VAL A 52 4.23 23.85 -7.78
N GLY A 53 5.02 24.66 -7.05
CA GLY A 53 4.56 25.44 -5.92
C GLY A 53 3.53 26.49 -6.30
N ARG A 54 3.77 27.21 -7.41
CA ARG A 54 2.84 28.23 -7.93
C ARG A 54 1.53 27.58 -8.36
N ARG A 55 1.57 26.43 -9.06
CA ARG A 55 0.37 25.68 -9.46
C ARG A 55 -0.40 25.20 -8.23
N LEU A 56 0.28 24.66 -7.22
CA LEU A 56 -0.37 24.18 -6.01
C LEU A 56 -1.11 25.28 -5.25
N LYS A 57 -0.59 26.51 -5.23
CA LYS A 57 -1.28 27.68 -4.65
C LYS A 57 -2.67 27.87 -5.24
N LEU A 58 -2.80 27.73 -6.56
CA LEU A 58 -4.08 27.94 -7.27
C LEU A 58 -5.14 26.89 -6.93
N ALA A 59 -4.76 25.76 -6.35
CA ALA A 59 -5.72 24.73 -5.93
C ALA A 59 -6.52 25.13 -4.68
N PHE A 60 -6.05 26.09 -3.90
CA PHE A 60 -6.70 26.49 -2.64
C PHE A 60 -7.22 27.92 -2.73
N ARG A 61 -8.47 28.11 -2.28
CA ARG A 61 -9.10 29.43 -2.27
C ARG A 61 -8.38 30.34 -1.29
N ASN A 62 -8.10 31.59 -1.70
CA ASN A 62 -7.42 32.62 -0.89
C ASN A 62 -6.07 32.17 -0.31
N ALA A 63 -5.37 31.23 -0.96
CA ALA A 63 -4.09 30.74 -0.47
C ALA A 63 -3.01 31.83 -0.54
N SER A 64 -2.30 32.03 0.55
CA SER A 64 -1.02 32.76 0.58
C SER A 64 0.13 31.82 0.21
N ALA A 65 1.05 32.27 -0.62
CA ALA A 65 2.24 31.51 -0.97
C ALA A 65 3.49 32.19 -0.43
N PHE A 66 4.41 31.39 0.03
CA PHE A 66 5.77 31.80 0.37
C PHE A 66 6.76 31.01 -0.49
N GLU A 67 7.53 31.71 -1.30
CA GLU A 67 8.57 31.11 -2.17
C GLU A 67 9.93 31.71 -1.77
N TYR A 68 10.91 30.83 -1.51
CA TYR A 68 12.22 31.27 -1.10
C TYR A 68 13.33 30.35 -1.61
N LEU A 69 14.39 30.96 -2.16
CA LEU A 69 15.61 30.24 -2.56
C LEU A 69 16.63 30.30 -1.42
N MET A 70 16.89 29.17 -0.81
CA MET A 70 17.84 29.05 0.30
C MET A 70 19.27 29.27 -0.16
N SER A 71 20.04 29.95 0.67
CA SER A 71 21.48 30.11 0.52
C SER A 71 22.19 29.88 1.85
N ARG A 72 23.51 29.72 1.83
CA ARG A 72 24.30 29.59 3.06
C ARG A 72 24.25 30.85 3.92
N PHE A 73 23.83 31.98 3.36
CA PHE A 73 23.72 33.28 4.02
C PHE A 73 22.28 33.63 4.40
N SER A 74 21.33 32.75 4.10
CA SER A 74 19.93 32.98 4.45
C SER A 74 19.75 33.09 5.94
N THR A 75 19.01 34.14 6.33
CA THR A 75 18.75 34.46 7.73
C THR A 75 17.34 34.05 8.15
N PRO A 76 17.09 33.78 9.44
CA PRO A 76 15.74 33.54 9.94
C PRO A 76 14.77 34.71 9.66
N ASP A 77 15.24 35.93 9.54
CA ASP A 77 14.43 37.13 9.28
C ASP A 77 13.79 37.09 7.88
N GLU A 78 14.49 36.55 6.91
CA GLU A 78 14.01 36.44 5.52
C GLU A 78 12.94 35.37 5.36
N ILE A 79 12.89 34.38 6.24
CA ILE A 79 12.00 33.23 6.15
C ILE A 79 10.84 33.36 7.13
N PHE A 80 11.13 33.77 8.37
CA PHE A 80 10.15 33.83 9.45
C PHE A 80 9.70 35.25 9.78
N GLY A 81 10.27 36.26 9.12
CA GLY A 81 9.97 37.66 9.29
C GLY A 81 10.95 38.40 10.26
N PRO A 82 11.12 39.72 10.07
CA PRO A 82 11.98 40.52 10.89
C PRO A 82 11.41 40.70 12.31
N VAL A 83 12.29 41.02 13.25
CA VAL A 83 11.88 41.35 14.62
C VAL A 83 11.10 42.68 14.64
N SER A 84 9.97 42.69 15.33
CA SER A 84 9.17 43.91 15.54
C SER A 84 9.88 44.86 16.48
N ILE A 85 10.38 45.99 15.94
CA ILE A 85 11.08 47.00 16.71
C ILE A 85 10.13 47.70 17.70
N SER A 86 8.86 47.90 17.36
CA SER A 86 7.86 48.48 18.24
C SER A 86 7.60 47.58 19.45
N LYS A 87 7.33 46.29 19.25
CA LYS A 87 7.12 45.36 20.36
C LYS A 87 8.34 45.20 21.26
N LEU A 88 9.53 45.25 20.67
CA LEU A 88 10.77 45.20 21.45
C LEU A 88 10.98 46.42 22.31
N LYS A 89 10.59 47.62 21.79
CA LYS A 89 10.78 48.89 22.54
C LYS A 89 9.65 49.19 23.53
N ASP A 90 8.42 48.90 23.13
CA ASP A 90 7.23 49.34 23.87
C ASP A 90 6.73 48.27 24.85
N GLU A 91 6.95 46.98 24.53
CA GLU A 91 6.44 45.83 25.30
C GLU A 91 7.56 44.94 25.87
N ASP A 92 8.84 45.24 25.59
CA ASP A 92 10.02 44.40 25.95
C ASP A 92 9.84 42.90 25.51
N THR A 93 9.14 42.73 24.39
CA THR A 93 8.84 41.39 23.85
C THR A 93 9.57 41.15 22.54
N TYR A 94 10.23 39.97 22.43
CA TYR A 94 10.91 39.57 21.22
C TYR A 94 9.92 38.81 20.31
N GLU A 95 9.28 39.54 19.41
CA GLU A 95 8.37 38.95 18.42
C GLU A 95 8.74 39.36 17.00
N ARG A 96 8.45 38.45 16.03
CA ARG A 96 8.64 38.68 14.60
C ARG A 96 7.36 39.12 13.93
N ILE A 97 7.49 39.90 12.88
CA ILE A 97 6.39 40.23 11.96
C ILE A 97 6.26 39.07 10.99
N VAL A 98 5.27 38.21 11.18
CA VAL A 98 5.11 36.94 10.43
C VAL A 98 4.26 37.07 9.19
N ASP A 99 3.53 38.17 9.03
CA ASP A 99 2.67 38.40 7.86
C ASP A 99 3.50 38.54 6.58
N GLY A 100 3.12 37.76 5.55
CA GLY A 100 3.89 37.67 4.30
C GLY A 100 5.09 36.71 4.33
N TYR A 101 5.37 36.08 5.48
CA TYR A 101 6.45 35.12 5.65
C TYR A 101 5.93 33.67 5.85
N LEU A 102 6.85 32.70 5.89
CA LEU A 102 6.50 31.28 6.02
C LEU A 102 5.47 30.96 7.13
N PRO A 103 5.53 31.56 8.34
CA PRO A 103 4.56 31.25 9.39
C PRO A 103 3.12 31.66 9.08
N SER A 104 2.87 32.52 8.08
CA SER A 104 1.54 32.93 7.64
C SER A 104 1.12 32.29 6.30
N ALA A 105 2.00 31.47 5.70
CA ALA A 105 1.76 30.91 4.38
C ALA A 105 0.88 29.66 4.41
N THR A 106 -0.01 29.57 3.43
CA THR A 106 -0.81 28.36 3.16
C THR A 106 -0.02 27.33 2.37
N ILE A 107 0.75 27.79 1.39
CA ILE A 107 1.63 26.98 0.56
C ILE A 107 3.04 27.55 0.64
N ALA A 108 4.04 26.71 0.85
CA ALA A 108 5.43 27.10 0.85
C ALA A 108 6.23 26.32 -0.19
N PHE A 109 7.06 27.05 -0.94
CA PHE A 109 8.07 26.45 -1.82
C PHE A 109 9.46 26.92 -1.36
N LEU A 110 10.30 25.95 -0.96
CA LEU A 110 11.65 26.21 -0.45
C LEU A 110 12.67 25.54 -1.38
N ASP A 111 13.32 26.36 -2.22
CA ASP A 111 14.36 25.85 -3.11
C ASP A 111 15.73 25.79 -2.41
N GLU A 112 16.57 24.87 -2.86
CA GLU A 112 17.90 24.61 -2.32
C GLU A 112 17.90 24.41 -0.78
N ILE A 113 16.92 23.64 -0.30
CA ILE A 113 16.60 23.49 1.15
C ILE A 113 17.80 23.10 2.00
N TRP A 114 18.76 22.33 1.45
CA TRP A 114 19.94 21.84 2.17
C TRP A 114 20.96 22.93 2.49
N LYS A 115 20.85 24.10 1.85
CA LYS A 115 21.70 25.27 2.15
C LYS A 115 21.25 26.06 3.37
N ALA A 116 20.08 25.73 3.94
CA ALA A 116 19.56 26.39 5.13
C ALA A 116 20.46 26.17 6.35
N GLY A 117 20.71 27.22 7.12
CA GLY A 117 21.48 27.13 8.37
C GLY A 117 20.70 26.37 9.47
N PRO A 118 21.39 25.88 10.54
CA PRO A 118 20.79 25.08 11.60
C PRO A 118 19.59 25.73 12.31
N ALA A 119 19.61 27.07 12.50
CA ALA A 119 18.49 27.79 13.12
C ALA A 119 17.21 27.70 12.28
N ILE A 120 17.33 27.82 10.97
CA ILE A 120 16.23 27.68 10.02
C ILE A 120 15.72 26.24 10.00
N GLN A 121 16.64 25.26 9.91
CA GLN A 121 16.30 23.84 9.91
C GLN A 121 15.50 23.44 11.16
N ASN A 122 15.92 23.85 12.34
CA ASN A 122 15.22 23.56 13.60
C ASN A 122 13.80 24.16 13.64
N ALA A 123 13.62 25.39 13.15
CA ALA A 123 12.29 25.99 13.06
C ALA A 123 11.41 25.26 12.03
N LEU A 124 11.97 24.87 10.89
CA LEU A 124 11.27 24.07 9.87
C LEU A 124 10.83 22.70 10.41
N LEU A 125 11.67 22.02 11.21
CA LEU A 125 11.29 20.75 11.84
C LEU A 125 10.01 20.87 12.66
N THR A 126 9.85 21.95 13.42
CA THR A 126 8.65 22.20 14.23
C THR A 126 7.45 22.55 13.35
N ILE A 127 7.63 23.42 12.36
CA ILE A 127 6.56 23.81 11.42
C ILE A 127 6.04 22.60 10.62
N ILE A 128 6.93 21.78 10.10
CA ILE A 128 6.55 20.62 9.29
C ILE A 128 5.78 19.58 10.11
N ASN A 129 6.23 19.33 11.36
CA ASN A 129 5.63 18.29 12.19
C ASN A 129 4.36 18.72 12.90
N GLU A 130 4.41 19.89 13.52
CA GLU A 130 3.40 20.33 14.49
C GLU A 130 2.50 21.42 13.93
N LYS A 131 2.88 21.99 12.77
CA LYS A 131 2.22 23.19 12.21
C LYS A 131 2.22 24.34 13.20
N ILE A 132 3.29 24.45 13.99
CA ILE A 132 3.46 25.49 15.01
C ILE A 132 4.77 26.23 14.75
N TYR A 133 4.72 27.54 14.85
CA TYR A 133 5.88 28.41 14.88
C TYR A 133 5.95 29.12 16.24
N ARG A 134 7.13 29.10 16.88
CA ARG A 134 7.37 29.83 18.14
C ARG A 134 7.83 31.26 17.83
N ASN A 135 6.96 32.21 18.15
CA ASN A 135 7.23 33.65 17.97
C ASN A 135 7.39 34.32 19.32
N GLY A 136 8.62 34.41 19.82
CA GLY A 136 8.90 34.86 21.17
C GLY A 136 8.29 33.94 22.23
N GLN A 137 7.41 34.50 23.06
CA GLN A 137 6.69 33.72 24.11
C GLN A 137 5.44 33.01 23.57
N PHE A 138 4.98 33.33 22.37
CA PHE A 138 3.75 32.78 21.80
C PHE A 138 4.02 31.65 20.81
N SER A 139 3.07 30.75 20.74
CA SER A 139 3.04 29.70 19.71
C SER A 139 1.95 30.03 18.72
N ILE A 140 2.31 30.19 17.45
CA ILE A 140 1.39 30.51 16.34
C ILE A 140 1.13 29.23 15.57
N ARG A 141 -0.14 28.92 15.34
CA ARG A 141 -0.50 27.84 14.41
C ARG A 141 -0.30 28.31 12.98
N VAL A 142 0.56 27.61 12.25
CA VAL A 142 0.87 27.92 10.85
C VAL A 142 -0.23 27.31 9.95
N PRO A 143 -0.88 28.09 9.07
CA PRO A 143 -1.97 27.59 8.21
C PRO A 143 -1.46 26.75 7.03
N LEU A 144 -0.26 26.19 7.15
CA LEU A 144 0.46 25.49 6.09
C LEU A 144 -0.25 24.18 5.70
N LYS A 145 -0.81 24.12 4.50
CA LYS A 145 -1.40 22.94 3.88
C LYS A 145 -0.37 22.15 3.05
N GLY A 146 0.44 22.85 2.26
CA GLY A 146 1.46 22.23 1.41
C GLY A 146 2.84 22.82 1.62
N LEU A 147 3.84 21.99 1.83
CA LEU A 147 5.25 22.35 1.79
C LEU A 147 5.94 21.55 0.69
N ILE A 148 6.49 22.26 -0.26
CA ILE A 148 7.32 21.72 -1.32
C ILE A 148 8.74 22.19 -1.06
N ALA A 149 9.66 21.25 -0.86
CA ALA A 149 11.09 21.55 -0.87
C ALA A 149 11.72 21.05 -2.16
N ALA A 150 12.75 21.75 -2.61
CA ALA A 150 13.46 21.37 -3.82
C ALA A 150 14.97 21.48 -3.60
N SER A 151 15.73 20.68 -4.34
CA SER A 151 17.18 20.79 -4.45
C SER A 151 17.68 20.09 -5.70
N ASN A 152 18.92 20.39 -6.08
CA ASN A 152 19.63 19.69 -7.16
C ASN A 152 20.40 18.46 -6.63
N GLU A 153 20.55 18.35 -5.32
CA GLU A 153 21.32 17.31 -4.64
C GLU A 153 20.54 16.75 -3.44
N LEU A 154 20.90 15.56 -3.01
CA LEU A 154 20.43 14.98 -1.77
C LEU A 154 21.16 15.58 -0.56
N PRO A 155 20.60 15.45 0.67
CA PRO A 155 21.28 15.93 1.86
C PRO A 155 22.61 15.20 2.06
N ALA A 156 23.68 15.95 2.35
CA ALA A 156 24.96 15.35 2.64
C ALA A 156 24.90 14.55 3.96
N GLN A 157 25.42 13.34 3.95
CA GLN A 157 25.44 12.47 5.12
C GLN A 157 26.29 13.07 6.25
N GLY A 158 25.88 12.86 7.51
CA GLY A 158 26.63 13.28 8.69
C GLY A 158 26.60 14.80 8.96
N GLN A 159 25.76 15.57 8.27
CA GLN A 159 25.60 17.01 8.50
C GLN A 159 24.38 17.35 9.37
N GLY A 160 23.70 16.36 9.95
CA GLY A 160 22.52 16.56 10.79
C GLY A 160 21.24 16.88 10.01
N LEU A 161 21.24 16.67 8.69
CA LEU A 161 20.11 16.92 7.79
C LEU A 161 19.11 15.76 7.77
N GLU A 162 19.48 14.61 8.31
CA GLU A 162 18.70 13.37 8.28
C GLU A 162 17.32 13.57 8.93
N ALA A 163 17.26 14.37 10.01
CA ALA A 163 16.01 14.68 10.69
C ALA A 163 15.06 15.49 9.80
N LEU A 164 15.57 16.43 9.03
CA LEU A 164 14.76 17.21 8.07
C LEU A 164 14.38 16.36 6.85
N TRP A 165 15.31 15.53 6.36
CA TRP A 165 15.07 14.60 5.26
C TRP A 165 13.93 13.61 5.57
N ASP A 166 13.88 13.03 6.77
CA ASP A 166 12.80 12.13 7.20
C ASP A 166 11.42 12.82 7.23
N ARG A 167 11.34 14.15 7.23
CA ARG A 167 10.06 14.90 7.22
C ARG A 167 9.41 14.97 5.85
N PHE A 168 10.19 14.85 4.78
CA PHE A 168 9.65 14.81 3.42
C PHE A 168 9.15 13.40 3.12
N LEU A 169 7.83 13.25 3.14
CA LEU A 169 7.19 11.95 2.94
C LEU A 169 7.32 11.49 1.49
N LEU A 170 6.86 12.34 0.57
CA LEU A 170 6.98 12.09 -0.88
C LEU A 170 8.30 12.65 -1.38
N ARG A 171 9.01 11.85 -2.16
CA ARG A 171 10.29 12.21 -2.76
C ARG A 171 10.22 11.90 -4.24
N CYS A 172 10.33 12.92 -5.07
CA CYS A 172 10.11 12.81 -6.51
C CYS A 172 11.32 13.32 -7.28
N LEU A 173 11.72 12.56 -8.29
CA LEU A 173 12.69 13.00 -9.27
C LEU A 173 11.98 13.86 -10.34
N VAL A 174 12.54 15.03 -10.64
CA VAL A 174 12.04 15.94 -11.67
C VAL A 174 13.13 16.09 -12.73
N GLY A 175 12.95 15.42 -13.87
CA GLY A 175 13.86 15.48 -15.02
C GLY A 175 13.54 16.61 -15.99
N GLY A 176 14.27 16.70 -17.07
CA GLY A 176 13.91 17.48 -18.25
C GLY A 176 12.66 16.92 -18.95
N ILE A 177 12.30 17.50 -20.09
CA ILE A 177 11.27 16.96 -20.97
C ILE A 177 11.95 15.92 -21.87
N GLU A 178 11.37 14.71 -21.92
CA GLU A 178 11.94 13.58 -22.68
C GLU A 178 11.20 13.37 -24.02
N ASP A 179 9.89 13.62 -24.06
CA ASP A 179 9.09 13.53 -25.28
C ASP A 179 9.35 14.74 -26.19
N MET A 180 9.79 14.48 -27.43
CA MET A 180 10.11 15.53 -28.39
C MET A 180 8.89 16.36 -28.80
N GLY A 181 7.70 15.77 -28.81
CA GLY A 181 6.45 16.49 -29.11
C GLY A 181 6.08 17.47 -27.99
N GLU A 182 6.22 17.07 -26.72
CA GLU A 182 6.02 17.97 -25.59
C GLU A 182 7.11 19.05 -25.52
N PHE A 183 8.36 18.72 -25.89
CA PHE A 183 9.44 19.67 -25.98
C PHE A 183 9.16 20.72 -27.05
N ASP A 184 8.75 20.31 -28.28
CA ASP A 184 8.39 21.22 -29.37
C ASP A 184 7.20 22.12 -29.00
N ARG A 185 6.22 21.59 -28.28
CA ARG A 185 5.10 22.39 -27.75
C ARG A 185 5.55 23.42 -26.74
N MET A 186 6.46 23.04 -25.82
CA MET A 186 7.02 23.95 -24.83
C MET A 186 7.78 25.11 -25.49
N ILE A 187 8.70 24.84 -26.42
CA ILE A 187 9.51 25.89 -27.05
C ILE A 187 8.69 26.77 -28.02
N SER A 188 7.57 26.24 -28.52
CA SER A 188 6.66 26.99 -29.40
C SER A 188 5.64 27.83 -28.61
N SER A 189 5.52 27.59 -27.29
CA SER A 189 4.61 28.35 -26.45
C SER A 189 5.15 29.75 -26.19
N THR A 190 4.40 30.76 -26.58
CA THR A 190 4.75 32.19 -26.38
C THR A 190 4.03 32.80 -25.17
N ASP A 191 3.10 32.07 -24.58
CA ASP A 191 2.25 32.55 -23.51
C ASP A 191 2.74 32.01 -22.16
N GLU A 192 3.28 32.91 -21.32
CA GLU A 192 3.80 32.63 -19.99
C GLU A 192 2.78 32.94 -18.87
N THR A 193 1.51 33.25 -19.22
CA THR A 193 0.51 33.60 -18.19
C THR A 193 0.17 32.39 -17.33
N GLU A 194 0.00 32.64 -16.03
CA GLU A 194 -0.48 31.61 -15.10
C GLU A 194 -1.93 31.22 -15.46
N PRO A 195 -2.31 29.94 -15.37
CA PRO A 195 -3.68 29.53 -15.64
C PRO A 195 -4.63 30.13 -14.62
N VAL A 196 -5.85 30.36 -15.04
CA VAL A 196 -6.93 30.76 -14.17
C VAL A 196 -7.71 29.52 -13.76
N VAL A 197 -7.72 29.24 -12.46
CA VAL A 197 -8.49 28.13 -11.90
C VAL A 197 -9.86 28.63 -11.47
N ASP A 198 -10.91 27.92 -11.92
CA ASP A 198 -12.30 28.21 -11.53
C ASP A 198 -12.43 28.16 -10.00
N GLU A 199 -12.98 29.23 -9.41
CA GLU A 199 -13.17 29.31 -7.97
C GLU A 199 -14.03 28.17 -7.39
N GLN A 200 -14.94 27.59 -8.18
CA GLN A 200 -15.78 26.46 -7.75
C GLN A 200 -14.99 25.16 -7.61
N LEU A 201 -13.85 25.05 -8.32
CA LEU A 201 -12.97 23.89 -8.24
C LEU A 201 -11.97 24.01 -7.06
N GLN A 202 -11.65 25.24 -6.64
CA GLN A 202 -10.70 25.49 -5.57
C GLN A 202 -11.18 24.92 -4.23
N ILE A 203 -10.24 24.45 -3.43
CA ILE A 203 -10.48 23.85 -2.11
C ILE A 203 -10.57 24.97 -1.07
N THR A 204 -11.71 25.06 -0.36
CA THR A 204 -11.89 26.04 0.73
C THR A 204 -11.29 25.53 2.05
N ASP A 205 -11.12 26.43 3.03
CA ASP A 205 -10.63 26.06 4.36
C ASP A 205 -11.59 25.14 5.10
N GLU A 206 -12.90 25.39 4.97
CA GLU A 206 -13.96 24.57 5.57
C GLU A 206 -13.96 23.15 4.97
N GLU A 207 -13.79 23.06 3.65
CA GLU A 207 -13.67 21.76 2.98
C GLU A 207 -12.42 21.02 3.45
N TYR A 208 -11.29 21.68 3.52
CA TYR A 208 -10.03 21.08 3.95
C TYR A 208 -10.14 20.48 5.37
N ILE A 209 -10.74 21.22 6.31
CA ILE A 209 -10.96 20.76 7.69
C ILE A 209 -11.96 19.58 7.72
N ARG A 210 -13.00 19.63 6.90
CA ARG A 210 -13.99 18.54 6.78
C ARG A 210 -13.34 17.28 6.21
N TRP A 211 -12.54 17.42 5.15
CA TRP A 211 -11.85 16.31 4.50
C TRP A 211 -10.86 15.61 5.43
N GLU A 212 -10.22 16.34 6.32
CA GLU A 212 -9.32 15.72 7.32
C GLU A 212 -10.07 14.66 8.16
N LYS A 213 -11.31 14.94 8.55
CA LYS A 213 -12.16 13.99 9.29
C LYS A 213 -12.66 12.85 8.39
N GLU A 214 -13.06 13.16 7.17
CA GLU A 214 -13.56 12.17 6.20
C GLU A 214 -12.44 11.20 5.79
N MET A 215 -11.23 11.69 5.53
CA MET A 215 -10.06 10.86 5.26
C MET A 215 -9.69 9.96 6.45
N ALA A 216 -9.83 10.44 7.68
CA ALA A 216 -9.58 9.61 8.85
C ALA A 216 -10.54 8.40 8.93
N ALA A 217 -11.77 8.54 8.42
CA ALA A 217 -12.78 7.50 8.40
C ALA A 217 -12.59 6.46 7.28
N ILE A 218 -11.71 6.71 6.30
CA ILE A 218 -11.40 5.75 5.23
C ILE A 218 -10.91 4.43 5.83
N LYS A 219 -11.53 3.34 5.41
CA LYS A 219 -11.24 2.00 5.91
C LYS A 219 -9.93 1.46 5.33
N ILE A 220 -9.29 0.57 6.08
CA ILE A 220 -8.11 -0.15 5.62
C ILE A 220 -8.52 -1.61 5.52
N HIS A 221 -8.55 -2.15 4.30
CA HIS A 221 -8.84 -3.56 4.08
C HIS A 221 -7.64 -4.41 4.53
N TYR A 222 -7.88 -5.69 4.88
CA TYR A 222 -6.81 -6.57 5.36
C TYR A 222 -5.68 -6.74 4.33
N SER A 223 -6.00 -6.77 3.03
CA SER A 223 -5.02 -6.87 1.95
C SER A 223 -3.97 -5.75 1.98
N ILE A 224 -4.34 -4.56 2.46
CA ILE A 224 -3.41 -3.44 2.59
C ILE A 224 -2.41 -3.67 3.74
N PHE A 225 -2.87 -4.30 4.84
CA PHE A 225 -1.93 -4.72 5.89
C PHE A 225 -0.97 -5.79 5.39
N GLU A 226 -1.44 -6.73 4.55
CA GLU A 226 -0.55 -7.72 3.90
C GLU A 226 0.48 -7.06 2.99
N VAL A 227 0.08 -6.05 2.19
CA VAL A 227 1.05 -5.26 1.39
C VAL A 227 2.09 -4.61 2.31
N ILE A 228 1.67 -3.96 3.39
CA ILE A 228 2.59 -3.28 4.32
C ILE A 228 3.52 -4.28 5.01
N HIS A 229 3.00 -5.44 5.44
CA HIS A 229 3.82 -6.48 6.07
C HIS A 229 4.82 -7.08 5.07
N ALA A 230 4.35 -7.44 3.86
CA ALA A 230 5.23 -7.95 2.81
C ALA A 230 6.30 -6.93 2.41
N LEU A 231 5.95 -5.65 2.36
CA LEU A 231 6.89 -4.58 2.07
C LEU A 231 7.95 -4.45 3.18
N LYS A 232 7.53 -4.52 4.44
CA LYS A 232 8.45 -4.47 5.58
C LYS A 232 9.43 -5.64 5.57
N ASP A 233 8.94 -6.87 5.33
CA ASP A 233 9.78 -8.06 5.21
C ASP A 233 10.80 -7.90 4.06
N ARG A 234 10.38 -7.34 2.91
CA ARG A 234 11.25 -7.11 1.76
C ARG A 234 12.33 -6.06 2.03
N ILE A 235 12.00 -5.00 2.75
CA ILE A 235 12.99 -4.00 3.19
C ILE A 235 14.03 -4.64 4.10
N GLU A 236 13.62 -5.50 5.02
CA GLU A 236 14.55 -6.24 5.89
C GLU A 236 15.47 -7.18 5.08
N GLN A 237 14.90 -7.91 4.11
CA GLN A 237 15.67 -8.77 3.20
C GLN A 237 16.68 -7.97 2.36
N TYR A 238 16.25 -6.85 1.79
CA TYR A 238 17.11 -5.93 1.04
C TYR A 238 18.28 -5.44 1.89
N ASN A 239 18.02 -5.03 3.12
CA ASN A 239 19.07 -4.57 4.04
C ASN A 239 20.05 -5.68 4.42
N LEU A 240 19.57 -6.92 4.61
CA LEU A 240 20.42 -8.08 4.86
C LEU A 240 21.31 -8.42 3.66
N GLN A 241 20.80 -8.31 2.44
CA GLN A 241 21.59 -8.51 1.22
C GLN A 241 22.73 -7.49 1.11
N ILE A 242 22.44 -6.19 1.31
CA ILE A 242 23.47 -5.14 1.30
C ILE A 242 24.56 -5.41 2.34
N GLN A 243 24.18 -5.83 3.55
CA GLN A 243 25.15 -6.15 4.61
C GLN A 243 26.05 -7.33 4.24
N ASN A 244 25.50 -8.36 3.59
CA ASN A 244 26.24 -9.57 3.20
C ASN A 244 27.16 -9.33 2.01
N GLU A 245 26.77 -8.48 1.07
CA GLU A 245 27.55 -8.19 -0.14
C GLU A 245 28.68 -7.18 0.11
N GLY A 246 28.77 -6.59 1.32
CA GLY A 246 29.75 -5.56 1.65
C GLY A 246 29.61 -4.31 0.77
N GLY A 247 28.40 -4.06 0.26
CA GLY A 247 28.08 -3.01 -0.69
C GLY A 247 28.26 -1.59 -0.14
N VAL A 248 28.43 -0.65 -1.06
CA VAL A 248 28.54 0.79 -0.78
C VAL A 248 27.17 1.42 -0.47
N SER A 249 26.07 0.73 -0.83
CA SER A 249 24.70 1.24 -0.67
C SER A 249 24.29 1.29 0.80
N SER A 250 23.60 2.37 1.19
CA SER A 250 23.08 2.54 2.55
C SER A 250 21.82 1.69 2.77
N PRO A 251 21.60 1.16 3.99
CA PRO A 251 20.40 0.41 4.30
C PRO A 251 19.16 1.31 4.21
N LEU A 252 18.06 0.77 3.72
CA LEU A 252 16.80 1.48 3.63
C LEU A 252 16.10 1.47 4.99
N TYR A 253 15.90 2.65 5.57
CA TYR A 253 15.24 2.81 6.88
C TYR A 253 13.92 3.54 6.77
N VAL A 254 12.87 2.98 7.36
CA VAL A 254 11.54 3.57 7.44
C VAL A 254 11.10 3.62 8.90
N SER A 255 10.97 4.83 9.45
CA SER A 255 10.54 5.04 10.83
C SER A 255 9.05 4.70 11.02
N ASP A 256 8.64 4.34 12.26
CA ASP A 256 7.22 4.08 12.59
C ASP A 256 6.33 5.29 12.30
N ARG A 257 6.86 6.49 12.50
CA ARG A 257 6.18 7.74 12.13
C ARG A 257 5.93 7.80 10.62
N ARG A 258 6.91 7.40 9.81
CA ARG A 258 6.82 7.42 8.35
C ARG A 258 5.77 6.42 7.87
N TRP A 259 5.70 5.22 8.45
CA TRP A 259 4.64 4.26 8.18
C TRP A 259 3.24 4.84 8.43
N LYS A 260 3.05 5.53 9.56
CA LYS A 260 1.78 6.23 9.86
C LYS A 260 1.41 7.28 8.81
N LYS A 261 2.39 8.06 8.36
CA LYS A 261 2.21 9.10 7.34
C LYS A 261 1.91 8.51 5.97
N MET A 262 2.56 7.40 5.60
CA MET A 262 2.26 6.65 4.39
C MET A 262 0.80 6.19 4.36
N VAL A 263 0.31 5.58 5.43
CA VAL A 263 -1.10 5.16 5.53
C VAL A 263 -2.05 6.36 5.42
N LYS A 264 -1.70 7.51 6.02
CA LYS A 264 -2.47 8.75 5.89
C LYS A 264 -2.51 9.24 4.43
N LEU A 265 -1.40 9.15 3.72
CA LEU A 265 -1.31 9.47 2.29
C LEU A 265 -2.21 8.55 1.45
N LEU A 266 -2.18 7.23 1.70
CA LEU A 266 -3.05 6.27 1.00
C LEU A 266 -4.53 6.55 1.25
N LYS A 267 -4.91 6.92 2.48
CA LYS A 267 -6.28 7.33 2.81
C LYS A 267 -6.69 8.59 2.05
N ALA A 268 -5.81 9.57 1.94
CA ALA A 268 -6.06 10.78 1.15
C ALA A 268 -6.21 10.45 -0.35
N SER A 269 -5.40 9.56 -0.88
CA SER A 269 -5.50 9.06 -2.25
C SER A 269 -6.86 8.39 -2.50
N ALA A 270 -7.23 7.41 -1.66
CA ALA A 270 -8.51 6.72 -1.75
C ALA A 270 -9.71 7.69 -1.68
N PHE A 271 -9.68 8.61 -0.72
CA PHE A 271 -10.71 9.64 -0.54
C PHE A 271 -10.91 10.50 -1.79
N LEU A 272 -9.82 11.06 -2.34
CA LEU A 272 -9.87 11.92 -3.53
C LEU A 272 -10.27 11.15 -4.79
N ASN A 273 -9.99 9.85 -4.85
CA ASN A 273 -10.46 8.96 -5.90
C ASN A 273 -11.90 8.46 -5.69
N GLY A 274 -12.57 8.88 -4.61
CA GLY A 274 -13.97 8.56 -4.33
C GLY A 274 -14.21 7.17 -3.77
N SER A 275 -13.18 6.53 -3.21
CA SER A 275 -13.27 5.24 -2.52
C SER A 275 -13.45 5.45 -1.00
N ASP A 276 -14.20 4.57 -0.36
CA ASP A 276 -14.36 4.50 1.10
C ASP A 276 -13.33 3.59 1.78
N THR A 277 -12.49 2.95 0.98
CA THR A 277 -11.42 2.05 1.41
C THR A 277 -10.17 2.26 0.56
N ILE A 278 -8.99 2.02 1.15
CA ILE A 278 -7.73 2.02 0.41
C ILE A 278 -7.74 0.82 -0.55
N ARG A 279 -7.36 1.04 -1.81
CA ARG A 279 -7.23 0.01 -2.85
C ARG A 279 -5.78 -0.40 -3.04
N LEU A 280 -5.56 -1.57 -3.65
CA LEU A 280 -4.19 -2.06 -3.93
C LEU A 280 -3.39 -1.10 -4.81
N SER A 281 -4.04 -0.47 -5.77
CA SER A 281 -3.40 0.52 -6.65
C SER A 281 -2.94 1.78 -5.92
N ASP A 282 -3.61 2.22 -4.85
CA ASP A 282 -3.11 3.33 -4.01
C ASP A 282 -1.73 3.00 -3.43
N CYS A 283 -1.46 1.72 -3.12
CA CYS A 283 -0.19 1.30 -2.52
C CYS A 283 1.03 1.54 -3.43
N THR A 284 0.84 1.71 -4.75
CA THR A 284 1.95 2.05 -5.66
C THR A 284 2.60 3.38 -5.30
N LEU A 285 1.86 4.30 -4.66
CA LEU A 285 2.38 5.58 -4.16
C LEU A 285 3.45 5.43 -3.07
N LEU A 286 3.52 4.27 -2.41
CA LEU A 286 4.53 3.99 -1.40
C LEU A 286 5.96 4.04 -1.97
N SER A 287 6.14 3.77 -3.26
CA SER A 287 7.44 3.86 -3.93
C SER A 287 8.08 5.25 -3.78
N TYR A 288 7.28 6.32 -3.80
CA TYR A 288 7.78 7.68 -3.56
C TYR A 288 8.13 7.96 -2.10
N CYS A 289 7.77 7.07 -1.19
CA CYS A 289 7.96 7.27 0.25
C CYS A 289 9.13 6.50 0.84
N LEU A 290 9.76 5.57 0.13
CA LEU A 290 10.70 4.61 0.72
C LEU A 290 12.16 5.03 0.57
N TRP A 291 12.57 5.45 -0.62
CA TRP A 291 13.98 5.68 -0.95
C TRP A 291 14.58 6.89 -0.22
N SER A 292 15.85 6.84 0.08
CA SER A 292 16.64 7.92 0.66
C SER A 292 17.79 8.33 -0.24
N GLU A 293 18.28 7.43 -1.08
CA GLU A 293 19.33 7.63 -2.06
C GLU A 293 18.85 7.23 -3.46
N MET A 294 19.49 7.75 -4.50
CA MET A 294 19.01 7.55 -5.88
C MET A 294 19.09 6.09 -6.33
N ASP A 295 20.09 5.36 -5.89
CA ASP A 295 20.27 3.93 -6.19
C ASP A 295 19.18 3.04 -5.57
N GLN A 296 18.47 3.52 -4.54
CA GLN A 296 17.36 2.82 -3.89
C GLN A 296 16.01 2.96 -4.62
N MET A 297 15.89 3.88 -5.59
CA MET A 297 14.59 4.19 -6.21
C MET A 297 14.00 2.99 -6.95
N GLU A 298 14.80 2.31 -7.75
CA GLU A 298 14.35 1.15 -8.52
C GLU A 298 13.98 -0.01 -7.58
N ALA A 299 14.85 -0.30 -6.60
CA ALA A 299 14.58 -1.31 -5.59
C ALA A 299 13.31 -1.01 -4.78
N ALA A 300 13.06 0.25 -4.42
CA ALA A 300 11.84 0.66 -3.72
C ALA A 300 10.59 0.40 -4.57
N GLU A 301 10.63 0.73 -5.86
CA GLU A 301 9.52 0.46 -6.79
C GLU A 301 9.28 -1.04 -6.95
N GLU A 302 10.33 -1.83 -7.12
CA GLU A 302 10.25 -3.29 -7.25
C GLU A 302 9.68 -3.95 -5.97
N MET A 303 10.17 -3.53 -4.80
CA MET A 303 9.65 -4.03 -3.52
C MET A 303 8.16 -3.74 -3.34
N VAL A 304 7.71 -2.53 -3.69
CA VAL A 304 6.29 -2.15 -3.62
C VAL A 304 5.46 -2.99 -4.60
N ASN A 305 5.88 -3.08 -5.86
CA ASN A 305 5.17 -3.87 -6.87
C ASN A 305 5.05 -5.34 -6.47
N ALA A 306 6.13 -5.93 -5.96
CA ALA A 306 6.14 -7.31 -5.53
C ALA A 306 5.32 -7.55 -4.25
N ALA A 307 5.24 -6.56 -3.34
CA ALA A 307 4.35 -6.64 -2.18
C ALA A 307 2.87 -6.57 -2.58
N ILE A 308 2.53 -5.69 -3.52
CA ILE A 308 1.17 -5.60 -4.08
C ILE A 308 0.80 -6.90 -4.78
N GLN A 309 1.67 -7.45 -5.63
CA GLN A 309 1.43 -8.71 -6.33
C GLN A 309 1.15 -9.84 -5.35
N LYS A 310 1.98 -10.01 -4.32
CA LYS A 310 1.79 -11.05 -3.30
C LYS A 310 0.45 -10.94 -2.58
N SER A 311 0.02 -9.72 -2.23
CA SER A 311 -1.29 -9.51 -1.60
C SER A 311 -2.44 -9.69 -2.59
N ALA A 312 -2.27 -9.27 -3.84
CA ALA A 312 -3.28 -9.43 -4.88
C ALA A 312 -3.56 -10.90 -5.20
N GLU A 313 -2.56 -11.78 -5.14
CA GLU A 313 -2.71 -13.23 -5.28
C GLU A 313 -3.57 -13.84 -4.16
N GLY A 314 -3.62 -13.23 -2.97
CA GLY A 314 -4.47 -13.68 -1.86
C GLY A 314 -5.86 -13.03 -1.84
N TYR A 315 -5.98 -11.80 -2.30
CA TYR A 315 -7.19 -11.00 -2.20
C TYR A 315 -8.04 -11.00 -3.48
N LEU A 316 -7.42 -10.70 -4.63
CA LEU A 316 -8.13 -10.67 -5.91
C LEU A 316 -8.33 -12.07 -6.46
N LEU A 317 -7.33 -12.91 -6.36
CA LEU A 317 -7.34 -14.26 -6.88
C LEU A 317 -6.92 -15.26 -5.80
N ASN A 318 -7.87 -15.72 -4.99
CA ASN A 318 -7.60 -16.74 -3.96
C ASN A 318 -7.84 -18.13 -4.54
N ILE A 319 -6.80 -18.71 -5.13
CA ILE A 319 -6.84 -20.04 -5.74
C ILE A 319 -5.97 -21.08 -5.02
N LYS A 320 -5.34 -20.74 -3.89
CA LYS A 320 -4.39 -21.65 -3.21
C LYS A 320 -4.97 -23.01 -2.85
N GLY A 321 -6.22 -23.05 -2.37
CA GLY A 321 -6.92 -24.32 -2.13
C GLY A 321 -7.21 -25.09 -3.43
N LEU A 322 -7.58 -24.35 -4.46
CA LEU A 322 -7.88 -24.89 -5.77
C LEU A 322 -6.64 -25.41 -6.52
N GLU A 323 -5.48 -24.73 -6.32
CA GLU A 323 -4.18 -25.19 -6.85
C GLU A 323 -3.84 -26.58 -6.32
N GLN A 324 -4.00 -26.80 -5.02
CA GLN A 324 -3.79 -28.10 -4.42
C GLN A 324 -4.78 -29.13 -4.96
N ASP A 325 -6.05 -28.74 -5.12
CA ASP A 325 -7.09 -29.61 -5.66
C ASP A 325 -6.82 -30.01 -7.11
N ILE A 326 -6.31 -29.08 -7.92
CA ILE A 326 -5.91 -29.35 -9.31
C ILE A 326 -4.65 -30.23 -9.37
N GLU A 327 -3.65 -29.95 -8.54
CA GLU A 327 -2.44 -30.77 -8.44
C GLU A 327 -2.77 -32.20 -8.02
N GLU A 328 -3.64 -32.37 -7.03
CA GLU A 328 -4.06 -33.70 -6.59
C GLU A 328 -4.94 -34.43 -7.63
N LEU A 329 -5.72 -33.70 -8.44
CA LEU A 329 -6.39 -34.30 -9.60
C LEU A 329 -5.37 -34.79 -10.65
N LYS A 330 -4.28 -34.06 -10.87
CA LYS A 330 -3.17 -34.46 -11.74
C LYS A 330 -2.46 -35.70 -11.20
N ASP A 331 -2.21 -35.75 -9.90
CA ASP A 331 -1.55 -36.87 -9.25
C ASP A 331 -2.45 -38.11 -9.20
N GLN A 332 -3.77 -37.96 -9.05
CA GLN A 332 -4.75 -39.06 -9.14
C GLN A 332 -4.86 -39.65 -10.55
N GLN A 333 -4.69 -38.82 -11.58
CA GLN A 333 -4.62 -39.30 -12.96
C GLN A 333 -3.31 -40.06 -13.22
N SER A 334 -2.24 -39.80 -12.44
CA SER A 334 -0.93 -40.46 -12.61
C SER A 334 -0.66 -41.58 -11.61
N SER A 335 -1.38 -41.70 -10.49
CA SER A 335 -1.21 -42.78 -9.49
C SER A 335 -2.31 -42.78 -8.42
N GLU A 336 -2.83 -43.98 -8.06
CA GLU A 336 -3.77 -44.17 -6.97
C GLU A 336 -3.20 -43.77 -5.61
N HIS A 337 -3.96 -42.97 -4.88
CA HIS A 337 -3.87 -42.59 -3.44
C HIS A 337 -3.14 -41.33 -3.03
N SER A 338 -3.90 -40.36 -2.51
CA SER A 338 -3.54 -39.61 -1.31
C SER A 338 -4.71 -38.83 -0.68
N LEU A 339 -4.74 -38.75 0.66
CA LEU A 339 -5.76 -38.17 1.54
C LEU A 339 -5.74 -36.64 1.59
N ARG A 340 -6.91 -35.99 1.75
CA ARG A 340 -7.09 -34.54 1.65
C ARG A 340 -7.58 -33.83 2.90
N GLU A 341 -7.13 -32.59 3.04
CA GLU A 341 -7.70 -31.59 3.96
C GLU A 341 -8.52 -30.52 3.20
N VAL A 342 -9.76 -30.30 3.58
CA VAL A 342 -10.69 -29.34 2.95
C VAL A 342 -10.70 -28.02 3.75
N ASN A 343 -10.67 -26.85 3.07
CA ASN A 343 -10.94 -25.55 3.71
C ASN A 343 -12.42 -25.48 4.12
N ASP A 344 -12.67 -25.41 5.41
CA ASP A 344 -14.02 -25.41 5.99
C ASP A 344 -14.57 -23.98 6.15
N PRO A 345 -15.65 -23.61 5.44
CA PRO A 345 -16.29 -22.30 5.58
C PRO A 345 -17.06 -22.12 6.90
N GLY A 346 -17.14 -23.15 7.74
CA GLY A 346 -17.90 -23.12 8.99
C GLY A 346 -17.23 -22.41 10.15
N ILE A 347 -15.95 -21.99 10.03
CA ILE A 347 -15.23 -21.31 11.11
C ILE A 347 -15.67 -19.84 11.18
N GLN A 348 -16.08 -19.40 12.38
CA GLN A 348 -16.53 -18.02 12.59
C GLN A 348 -15.37 -17.03 12.59
N VAL A 349 -15.47 -16.00 11.75
CA VAL A 349 -14.50 -14.89 11.69
C VAL A 349 -14.92 -13.81 12.69
N ILE A 350 -14.01 -13.45 13.60
CA ILE A 350 -14.21 -12.40 14.60
C ILE A 350 -13.40 -11.16 14.18
N ASP A 351 -14.00 -9.98 14.34
CA ASP A 351 -13.38 -8.69 14.00
C ASP A 351 -12.80 -8.66 12.56
N THR A 352 -13.41 -9.37 11.63
CA THR A 352 -13.06 -9.44 10.21
C THR A 352 -11.75 -10.19 9.89
N TYR A 353 -10.89 -10.45 10.89
CA TYR A 353 -9.52 -10.95 10.62
C TYR A 353 -9.08 -12.12 11.48
N TYR A 354 -9.84 -12.51 12.50
CA TYR A 354 -9.38 -13.47 13.49
C TYR A 354 -10.32 -14.66 13.60
N TYR A 355 -9.73 -15.82 13.86
CA TYR A 355 -10.44 -17.00 14.39
C TYR A 355 -10.23 -17.05 15.90
N GLN A 356 -11.29 -17.41 16.65
CA GLN A 356 -11.22 -17.62 18.09
C GLN A 356 -10.95 -19.09 18.37
N VAL A 357 -9.95 -19.35 19.23
CA VAL A 357 -9.62 -20.68 19.73
C VAL A 357 -10.40 -20.92 21.01
N GLU A 358 -11.17 -22.00 21.05
CA GLU A 358 -12.01 -22.39 22.20
C GLU A 358 -11.35 -23.45 23.08
N GLY A 359 -11.86 -23.60 24.31
CA GLY A 359 -11.37 -24.62 25.24
C GLY A 359 -10.06 -24.28 25.93
N VAL A 360 -9.47 -23.13 25.68
CA VAL A 360 -8.22 -22.71 26.33
C VAL A 360 -8.53 -22.16 27.72
N ARG A 361 -7.85 -22.68 28.77
CA ARG A 361 -8.00 -22.20 30.15
C ARG A 361 -7.30 -20.87 30.38
N MET A 362 -7.81 -19.81 29.75
CA MET A 362 -7.32 -18.43 29.89
C MET A 362 -8.49 -17.51 30.27
N LYS A 363 -8.19 -16.39 30.94
CA LYS A 363 -9.19 -15.34 31.23
C LYS A 363 -9.54 -14.51 29.99
N GLU A 364 -8.58 -14.37 29.08
CA GLU A 364 -8.70 -13.63 27.84
C GLU A 364 -9.10 -14.58 26.69
N ARG A 365 -9.77 -14.04 25.67
CA ARG A 365 -10.03 -14.76 24.41
C ARG A 365 -8.71 -14.99 23.67
N LEU A 366 -8.50 -16.20 23.19
CA LEU A 366 -7.34 -16.52 22.36
C LEU A 366 -7.73 -16.41 20.89
N LEU A 367 -7.02 -15.57 20.15
CA LEU A 367 -7.25 -15.31 18.76
C LEU A 367 -6.02 -15.69 17.92
N ILE A 368 -6.27 -16.16 16.70
CA ILE A 368 -5.25 -16.33 15.68
C ILE A 368 -5.69 -15.55 14.43
N PHE A 369 -4.75 -14.91 13.74
CA PHE A 369 -5.03 -14.25 12.48
C PHE A 369 -5.46 -15.28 11.43
N ALA A 370 -6.58 -15.06 10.75
CA ALA A 370 -7.15 -16.04 9.81
C ALA A 370 -6.16 -16.44 8.71
N ALA A 371 -5.41 -15.46 8.18
CA ALA A 371 -4.36 -15.72 7.20
C ALA A 371 -3.22 -16.58 7.77
N ASP A 372 -2.80 -16.33 9.02
CA ASP A 372 -1.76 -17.13 9.66
C ASP A 372 -2.22 -18.58 9.89
N TYR A 373 -3.50 -18.78 10.26
CA TYR A 373 -4.09 -20.12 10.40
C TYR A 373 -4.14 -20.87 9.07
N GLN A 374 -4.51 -20.19 7.98
CA GLN A 374 -4.56 -20.79 6.65
C GLN A 374 -3.17 -21.25 6.16
N HIS A 375 -2.11 -20.57 6.60
CA HIS A 375 -0.72 -20.91 6.26
C HIS A 375 -0.07 -21.91 7.23
N LEU A 376 -0.82 -22.45 8.21
CA LEU A 376 -0.33 -23.54 9.04
C LEU A 376 -0.34 -24.85 8.25
N ASP A 377 0.66 -25.66 8.50
CA ASP A 377 0.83 -27.01 7.94
C ASP A 377 0.97 -28.05 9.05
N GLN A 378 1.18 -29.31 8.67
CA GLN A 378 1.39 -30.41 9.62
C GLN A 378 2.81 -30.44 10.21
N THR A 379 3.76 -29.69 9.63
CA THR A 379 5.15 -29.67 10.13
C THR A 379 5.29 -28.86 11.42
N GLY A 380 4.38 -27.93 11.64
CA GLY A 380 4.33 -27.06 12.80
C GLY A 380 5.18 -25.79 12.65
N LYS A 381 4.56 -24.65 12.95
CA LYS A 381 5.21 -23.33 12.92
C LYS A 381 5.24 -22.71 14.30
N LEU A 382 6.27 -21.90 14.57
CA LEU A 382 6.44 -21.27 15.88
C LEU A 382 5.63 -19.97 15.96
N PHE A 383 4.86 -19.85 17.03
CA PHE A 383 4.06 -18.68 17.38
C PHE A 383 4.31 -18.27 18.83
N TYR A 384 4.02 -17.01 19.14
CA TYR A 384 4.08 -16.51 20.51
C TYR A 384 2.80 -15.81 20.91
N LEU A 385 2.54 -15.77 22.21
CA LEU A 385 1.36 -15.14 22.77
C LEU A 385 1.62 -13.63 22.93
N HIS A 386 0.85 -12.82 22.20
CA HIS A 386 0.89 -11.36 22.25
C HIS A 386 -0.38 -10.81 22.90
N LYS A 387 -0.21 -9.98 23.92
CA LYS A 387 -1.33 -9.26 24.55
C LYS A 387 -1.50 -7.93 23.84
N ASP A 388 -2.61 -7.77 23.15
CA ASP A 388 -2.90 -6.53 22.44
C ASP A 388 -3.32 -5.44 23.45
N LYS A 389 -2.67 -4.28 23.36
CA LYS A 389 -2.97 -3.12 24.22
C LYS A 389 -4.29 -2.44 23.87
N TYR A 390 -4.78 -2.63 22.65
CA TYR A 390 -5.97 -1.96 22.11
C TYR A 390 -7.21 -2.86 22.08
N LYS A 391 -7.04 -4.18 22.27
CA LYS A 391 -8.15 -5.14 22.38
C LYS A 391 -8.25 -5.63 23.80
N ALA A 392 -9.21 -5.09 24.54
CA ALA A 392 -9.46 -5.52 25.91
C ALA A 392 -9.84 -7.00 25.95
N ASN A 393 -9.24 -7.75 26.88
CA ASN A 393 -9.49 -9.17 27.13
C ASN A 393 -9.18 -10.14 25.98
N CYS A 394 -8.26 -9.79 25.07
CA CYS A 394 -7.81 -10.68 24.00
C CYS A 394 -6.30 -10.91 24.05
N CYS A 395 -5.88 -12.14 23.73
CA CYS A 395 -4.51 -12.51 23.40
C CYS A 395 -4.47 -13.04 21.97
N ILE A 396 -3.44 -12.66 21.22
CA ILE A 396 -3.29 -13.02 19.81
C ILE A 396 -2.06 -13.93 19.67
N LEU A 397 -2.23 -15.05 18.95
CA LEU A 397 -1.13 -15.89 18.49
C LEU A 397 -0.51 -15.22 17.27
N LYS A 398 0.74 -14.76 17.39
CA LYS A 398 1.54 -14.14 16.32
C LYS A 398 2.72 -15.03 15.95
N LYS A 399 3.03 -15.10 14.68
CA LYS A 399 4.18 -15.84 14.14
C LYS A 399 5.46 -15.40 14.85
N TYR A 400 6.25 -16.37 15.32
CA TYR A 400 7.50 -16.12 16.02
C TYR A 400 8.66 -16.15 15.05
N ASP A 401 9.47 -15.12 15.13
CA ASP A 401 10.78 -15.04 14.48
C ASP A 401 11.87 -14.90 15.55
N SER A 402 12.90 -15.72 15.47
CA SER A 402 13.97 -15.76 16.47
C SER A 402 14.82 -14.50 16.54
N ILE A 403 14.91 -13.76 15.43
CA ILE A 403 15.69 -12.52 15.33
C ILE A 403 14.87 -11.34 15.85
N LEU A 404 13.64 -11.20 15.33
CA LEU A 404 12.75 -10.07 15.66
C LEU A 404 12.18 -10.16 17.09
N HIS A 405 11.99 -11.37 17.61
CA HIS A 405 11.32 -11.63 18.88
C HIS A 405 12.25 -12.23 19.94
N ALA A 406 13.56 -11.95 19.88
CA ALA A 406 14.57 -12.49 20.80
C ALA A 406 14.29 -12.26 22.29
N LYS A 407 13.45 -11.24 22.62
CA LYS A 407 13.03 -10.92 24.00
C LYS A 407 11.82 -11.72 24.49
N VAL A 408 11.17 -12.51 23.61
CA VAL A 408 10.02 -13.34 24.02
C VAL A 408 10.51 -14.53 24.85
N PRO A 409 10.01 -14.73 26.07
CA PRO A 409 10.41 -15.86 26.89
C PRO A 409 10.07 -17.20 26.20
N ARG A 410 10.96 -18.18 26.26
CA ARG A 410 10.76 -19.50 25.62
C ARG A 410 9.49 -20.22 26.05
N ASN A 411 9.02 -20.03 27.29
CA ASN A 411 7.77 -20.59 27.80
C ASN A 411 6.50 -19.92 27.22
N LYS A 412 6.64 -18.88 26.40
CA LYS A 412 5.54 -18.21 25.67
C LYS A 412 5.59 -18.47 24.18
N ILE A 413 6.45 -19.37 23.71
CA ILE A 413 6.56 -19.80 22.32
C ILE A 413 5.89 -21.16 22.20
N TYR A 414 5.02 -21.29 21.21
CA TYR A 414 4.17 -22.46 20.98
C TYR A 414 4.37 -22.97 19.56
N THR A 415 4.36 -24.27 19.38
CA THR A 415 4.30 -24.88 18.04
C THR A 415 2.85 -25.06 17.65
N LEU A 416 2.45 -24.48 16.51
CA LEU A 416 1.10 -24.57 15.98
C LEU A 416 1.08 -25.45 14.74
N LYS A 417 0.04 -26.32 14.62
CA LYS A 417 -0.27 -27.11 13.43
C LYS A 417 -1.73 -26.95 13.09
N LYS A 418 -2.09 -27.07 11.84
CA LYS A 418 -3.46 -27.00 11.35
C LYS A 418 -4.20 -28.30 11.63
N GLY A 419 -5.43 -28.23 12.11
CA GLY A 419 -6.38 -29.32 12.19
C GLY A 419 -7.68 -29.01 11.46
N LEU A 420 -8.59 -29.96 11.40
CA LEU A 420 -9.91 -29.78 10.81
C LEU A 420 -10.81 -29.01 11.80
N ARG A 421 -11.10 -27.73 11.51
CA ARG A 421 -11.80 -26.79 12.44
C ARG A 421 -11.12 -26.67 13.80
N SER A 422 -9.85 -27.01 13.88
CA SER A 422 -9.07 -27.05 15.11
C SER A 422 -7.65 -26.57 14.88
N ILE A 423 -6.96 -26.28 15.96
CA ILE A 423 -5.56 -25.92 15.95
C ILE A 423 -4.84 -26.74 17.02
N TYR A 424 -3.72 -27.34 16.66
CA TYR A 424 -2.86 -28.00 17.63
C TYR A 424 -1.87 -26.99 18.19
N ILE A 425 -1.91 -26.80 19.51
CA ILE A 425 -0.96 -25.96 20.25
C ILE A 425 -0.09 -26.89 21.10
N ASN A 426 1.19 -27.00 20.79
CA ASN A 426 2.13 -27.92 21.44
C ASN A 426 1.59 -29.37 21.50
N ASN A 427 1.00 -29.85 20.41
CA ASN A 427 0.37 -31.17 20.24
C ASN A 427 -0.96 -31.38 21.01
N TYR A 428 -1.52 -30.37 21.66
CA TYR A 428 -2.88 -30.42 22.20
C TYR A 428 -3.85 -29.76 21.23
N GLU A 429 -4.95 -30.46 20.93
CA GLU A 429 -5.98 -29.98 20.02
C GLU A 429 -6.93 -29.01 20.73
N TYR A 430 -7.25 -27.89 20.05
CA TYR A 430 -8.23 -26.90 20.46
C TYR A 430 -9.13 -26.58 19.27
N HIS A 431 -10.45 -26.50 19.50
CA HIS A 431 -11.40 -26.20 18.44
C HIS A 431 -11.42 -24.71 18.13
N LEU A 432 -11.73 -24.38 16.89
CA LEU A 432 -12.03 -23.03 16.48
C LEU A 432 -13.52 -22.77 16.61
N MET A 433 -13.90 -21.55 16.97
CA MET A 433 -15.30 -21.14 17.07
C MET A 433 -15.96 -21.23 15.69
N CYS A 434 -17.06 -22.00 15.61
CA CYS A 434 -17.81 -22.22 14.37
C CYS A 434 -19.17 -21.52 14.43
N TYR A 435 -19.82 -21.34 13.26
CA TYR A 435 -21.20 -20.85 13.22
C TYR A 435 -22.17 -21.89 13.81
N GLU A 436 -23.27 -21.45 14.43
CA GLU A 436 -24.24 -22.33 15.10
C GLU A 436 -24.91 -23.33 14.15
N ASP A 437 -25.12 -22.96 12.89
CA ASP A 437 -25.70 -23.80 11.85
C ASP A 437 -24.64 -24.57 11.02
N CYS A 438 -23.44 -24.77 11.61
CA CYS A 438 -22.36 -25.42 10.89
C CYS A 438 -22.63 -26.93 10.75
N PRO A 439 -22.67 -27.47 9.55
CA PRO A 439 -22.82 -28.93 9.36
C PRO A 439 -21.67 -29.67 10.05
N PRO A 440 -21.89 -30.89 10.57
CA PRO A 440 -20.82 -31.68 11.16
C PRO A 440 -19.67 -31.86 10.16
N PRO A 441 -18.42 -31.95 10.63
CA PRO A 441 -17.30 -32.24 9.74
C PRO A 441 -17.62 -33.49 8.94
N LEU A 442 -17.41 -33.44 7.63
CA LEU A 442 -17.67 -34.57 6.74
C LEU A 442 -16.87 -35.79 7.23
N PRO A 443 -17.48 -36.99 7.23
CA PRO A 443 -16.74 -38.22 7.51
C PRO A 443 -15.61 -38.39 6.49
N GLU A 444 -14.56 -39.15 6.88
CA GLU A 444 -13.45 -39.45 5.97
C GLU A 444 -13.98 -39.90 4.59
N PRO A 445 -13.51 -39.27 3.52
CA PRO A 445 -14.06 -39.50 2.19
C PRO A 445 -13.88 -40.98 1.78
N GLU A 446 -14.97 -41.62 1.39
CA GLU A 446 -14.89 -42.82 0.58
C GLU A 446 -14.14 -42.47 -0.73
N PRO A 447 -13.49 -43.46 -1.41
CA PRO A 447 -12.72 -43.18 -2.63
C PRO A 447 -13.62 -42.47 -3.64
N GLU A 448 -13.38 -41.18 -3.80
CA GLU A 448 -14.20 -40.32 -4.67
C GLU A 448 -14.02 -40.69 -6.14
N ASP A 449 -15.13 -40.77 -6.83
CA ASP A 449 -15.15 -40.89 -8.29
C ASP A 449 -14.48 -39.63 -8.91
N PHE A 450 -13.42 -39.84 -9.70
CA PHE A 450 -12.68 -38.76 -10.40
C PHE A 450 -13.63 -37.78 -11.10
N GLY A 451 -14.72 -38.29 -11.71
CA GLY A 451 -15.71 -37.46 -12.40
C GLY A 451 -16.44 -36.47 -11.47
N ALA A 452 -16.81 -36.92 -10.27
CA ALA A 452 -17.48 -36.08 -9.27
C ALA A 452 -16.51 -35.00 -8.74
N LYS A 453 -15.26 -35.38 -8.48
CA LYS A 453 -14.20 -34.51 -8.00
C LYS A 453 -13.82 -33.45 -9.05
N TYR A 454 -13.59 -33.86 -10.28
CA TYR A 454 -13.34 -32.97 -11.41
C TYR A 454 -14.46 -31.92 -11.53
N LYS A 455 -15.73 -32.36 -11.48
CA LYS A 455 -16.87 -31.44 -11.55
C LYS A 455 -16.87 -30.43 -10.42
N SER A 456 -16.57 -30.85 -9.19
CA SER A 456 -16.48 -29.97 -8.01
C SER A 456 -15.38 -28.91 -8.18
N VAL A 457 -14.20 -29.31 -8.66
CA VAL A 457 -13.06 -28.41 -8.89
C VAL A 457 -13.34 -27.46 -10.05
N ALA A 458 -13.93 -27.93 -11.14
CA ALA A 458 -14.31 -27.09 -12.28
C ALA A 458 -15.35 -26.02 -11.87
N GLU A 459 -16.39 -26.41 -11.12
CA GLU A 459 -17.40 -25.49 -10.60
C GLU A 459 -16.81 -24.49 -9.59
N ALA A 460 -15.80 -24.91 -8.81
CA ALA A 460 -15.08 -24.03 -7.90
C ALA A 460 -14.23 -23.02 -8.67
N LEU A 461 -13.54 -23.44 -9.73
CA LEU A 461 -12.77 -22.54 -10.59
C LEU A 461 -13.66 -21.52 -11.31
N ASP A 462 -14.81 -21.94 -11.82
CA ASP A 462 -15.78 -21.03 -12.45
C ASP A 462 -16.34 -19.98 -11.45
N ARG A 463 -16.57 -20.39 -10.20
CA ARG A 463 -16.96 -19.46 -9.13
C ARG A 463 -15.85 -18.45 -8.83
N VAL A 464 -14.62 -18.93 -8.66
CA VAL A 464 -13.45 -18.07 -8.42
C VAL A 464 -13.25 -17.10 -9.59
N GLU A 465 -13.36 -17.55 -10.84
CA GLU A 465 -13.26 -16.67 -12.01
C GLU A 465 -14.35 -15.61 -12.03
N LYS A 466 -15.58 -15.97 -11.71
CA LYS A 466 -16.71 -15.03 -11.66
C LYS A 466 -16.50 -13.96 -10.59
N ASP A 467 -16.08 -14.37 -9.39
CA ASP A 467 -15.81 -13.46 -8.28
C ASP A 467 -14.61 -12.58 -8.60
N TRP A 468 -13.55 -13.15 -9.16
CA TRP A 468 -12.37 -12.43 -9.62
C TRP A 468 -12.69 -11.43 -10.73
N SER A 469 -13.51 -11.81 -11.72
CA SER A 469 -13.91 -10.92 -12.82
C SER A 469 -14.62 -9.67 -12.29
N GLY A 470 -15.52 -9.81 -11.32
CA GLY A 470 -16.20 -8.66 -10.70
C GLY A 470 -15.25 -7.74 -9.94
N LEU A 471 -14.28 -8.31 -9.21
CA LEU A 471 -13.25 -7.54 -8.52
C LEU A 471 -12.28 -6.90 -9.50
N LEU A 472 -11.89 -7.61 -10.55
CA LEU A 472 -11.02 -7.13 -11.62
C LEU A 472 -11.56 -5.89 -12.31
N ASP A 473 -12.85 -5.92 -12.69
CA ASP A 473 -13.49 -4.80 -13.38
C ASP A 473 -13.49 -3.55 -12.49
N ALA A 474 -13.82 -3.71 -11.20
CA ALA A 474 -13.81 -2.62 -10.23
C ALA A 474 -12.40 -2.05 -9.99
N GLU A 475 -11.38 -2.92 -9.86
CA GLU A 475 -9.99 -2.48 -9.70
C GLU A 475 -9.46 -1.84 -10.99
N THR A 476 -9.79 -2.40 -12.16
CA THR A 476 -9.41 -1.85 -13.46
C THR A 476 -9.98 -0.45 -13.66
N GLU A 477 -11.28 -0.26 -13.41
CA GLU A 477 -11.88 1.05 -13.50
C GLU A 477 -11.23 2.05 -12.53
N TYR A 478 -10.90 1.58 -11.32
CA TYR A 478 -10.31 2.44 -10.29
C TYR A 478 -8.91 2.90 -10.67
N TYR A 479 -7.98 1.99 -11.05
CA TYR A 479 -6.60 2.37 -11.34
C TYR A 479 -6.45 3.09 -12.68
N GLU A 480 -7.25 2.77 -13.70
CA GLU A 480 -7.20 3.48 -14.99
C GLU A 480 -7.61 4.95 -14.84
N LYS A 481 -8.64 5.20 -14.02
CA LYS A 481 -9.12 6.55 -13.73
C LYS A 481 -8.49 7.18 -12.48
N HIS A 482 -7.41 6.61 -11.96
CA HIS A 482 -6.77 7.08 -10.74
C HIS A 482 -6.06 8.42 -10.95
N LEU A 483 -6.31 9.39 -10.05
CA LEU A 483 -5.83 10.77 -10.22
C LEU A 483 -4.31 10.93 -10.03
N PHE A 484 -3.66 10.03 -9.29
CA PHE A 484 -2.30 10.18 -8.78
C PHE A 484 -1.33 9.11 -9.25
N LEU A 485 -1.73 8.20 -10.14
CA LEU A 485 -0.85 7.17 -10.70
C LEU A 485 -0.21 7.67 -11.99
N SER A 486 1.09 7.42 -12.12
CA SER A 486 1.80 7.59 -13.38
C SER A 486 1.42 6.50 -14.37
N GLU A 487 1.67 6.72 -15.66
CA GLU A 487 1.44 5.69 -16.68
C GLU A 487 2.28 4.42 -16.44
N LYS A 488 3.51 4.58 -15.93
CA LYS A 488 4.37 3.46 -15.51
C LYS A 488 3.70 2.61 -14.43
N GLN A 489 3.10 3.24 -13.43
CA GLN A 489 2.38 2.55 -12.34
C GLN A 489 1.11 1.86 -12.85
N ARG A 490 0.32 2.52 -13.73
CA ARG A 490 -0.83 1.87 -14.39
C ARG A 490 -0.40 0.66 -15.22
N ALA A 491 0.68 0.78 -15.99
CA ALA A 491 1.22 -0.33 -16.76
C ALA A 491 1.67 -1.51 -15.87
N SER A 492 2.21 -1.23 -14.67
CA SER A 492 2.56 -2.26 -13.69
C SER A 492 1.31 -2.99 -13.19
N MET A 493 0.25 -2.26 -12.83
CA MET A 493 -1.03 -2.84 -12.42
C MET A 493 -1.65 -3.70 -13.55
N ARG A 494 -1.67 -3.21 -14.79
CA ARG A 494 -2.15 -3.98 -15.96
C ARG A 494 -1.38 -5.30 -16.14
N ARG A 495 -0.05 -5.28 -15.96
CA ARG A 495 0.77 -6.51 -16.07
C ARG A 495 0.43 -7.50 -14.96
N MET A 496 0.27 -7.04 -13.73
CA MET A 496 -0.10 -7.88 -12.59
C MET A 496 -1.47 -8.56 -12.81
N LEU A 497 -2.49 -7.78 -13.21
CA LEU A 497 -3.82 -8.32 -13.45
C LEU A 497 -3.87 -9.28 -14.66
N ARG A 498 -3.09 -8.99 -15.70
CA ARG A 498 -2.92 -9.91 -16.84
C ARG A 498 -2.26 -11.22 -16.41
N HIS A 499 -1.28 -11.16 -15.52
CA HIS A 499 -0.66 -12.36 -14.98
C HIS A 499 -1.68 -13.24 -14.24
N GLN A 500 -2.55 -12.66 -13.42
CA GLN A 500 -3.63 -13.40 -12.75
C GLN A 500 -4.59 -14.04 -13.75
N LYS A 501 -4.99 -13.32 -14.80
CA LYS A 501 -5.81 -13.87 -15.87
C LYS A 501 -5.15 -15.09 -16.53
N ASN A 502 -3.89 -14.95 -16.90
CA ASN A 502 -3.13 -16.05 -17.50
C ASN A 502 -3.06 -17.28 -16.56
N THR A 503 -3.02 -17.06 -15.25
CA THR A 503 -3.04 -18.14 -14.26
C THR A 503 -4.38 -18.89 -14.27
N ILE A 504 -5.50 -18.17 -14.28
CA ILE A 504 -6.84 -18.79 -14.41
C ILE A 504 -6.96 -19.55 -15.72
N ASP A 505 -6.59 -18.93 -16.84
CA ASP A 505 -6.65 -19.54 -18.17
C ASP A 505 -5.81 -20.83 -18.24
N ARG A 506 -4.63 -20.83 -17.59
CA ARG A 506 -3.78 -22.02 -17.48
C ARG A 506 -4.49 -23.15 -16.73
N TYR A 507 -5.07 -22.88 -15.57
CA TYR A 507 -5.79 -23.91 -14.80
C TYR A 507 -7.04 -24.42 -15.51
N LYS A 508 -7.74 -23.57 -16.26
CA LYS A 508 -8.84 -24.01 -17.13
C LYS A 508 -8.37 -24.97 -18.22
N ASN A 509 -7.24 -24.63 -18.86
CA ASN A 509 -6.66 -25.50 -19.88
C ASN A 509 -6.22 -26.85 -19.29
N ASP A 510 -5.55 -26.82 -18.13
CA ASP A 510 -5.12 -28.02 -17.41
C ASP A 510 -6.34 -28.93 -17.07
N LEU A 511 -7.42 -28.36 -16.56
CA LEU A 511 -8.65 -29.09 -16.26
C LEU A 511 -9.32 -29.65 -17.54
N ASN A 512 -9.34 -28.90 -18.63
CA ASN A 512 -9.88 -29.37 -19.89
C ASN A 512 -9.07 -30.52 -20.47
N GLU A 513 -7.74 -30.46 -20.41
CA GLU A 513 -6.86 -31.56 -20.83
C GLU A 513 -7.10 -32.81 -19.99
N MET A 514 -7.27 -32.69 -18.67
CA MET A 514 -7.61 -33.81 -17.79
C MET A 514 -8.97 -34.41 -18.12
N ALA A 515 -9.98 -33.57 -18.41
CA ALA A 515 -11.31 -34.06 -18.80
C ALA A 515 -11.29 -34.83 -20.12
N ASP A 516 -10.53 -34.35 -21.09
CA ASP A 516 -10.41 -34.99 -22.39
C ASP A 516 -9.65 -36.33 -22.30
N ALA A 517 -8.61 -36.41 -21.47
CA ALA A 517 -7.91 -37.65 -21.19
C ALA A 517 -8.84 -38.67 -20.50
N TYR A 518 -9.56 -38.23 -19.45
CA TYR A 518 -10.53 -39.09 -18.75
C TYR A 518 -11.66 -39.59 -19.66
N ARG A 519 -12.15 -38.76 -20.58
CA ARG A 519 -13.18 -39.18 -21.58
C ARG A 519 -12.63 -40.21 -22.54
N LYS A 520 -11.40 -40.09 -23.02
CA LYS A 520 -10.75 -41.07 -23.90
C LYS A 520 -10.58 -42.40 -23.19
N GLU A 521 -10.05 -42.43 -21.98
CA GLU A 521 -9.87 -43.64 -21.17
C GLU A 521 -11.22 -44.36 -20.93
N ASN A 522 -12.28 -43.61 -20.59
CA ASN A 522 -13.61 -44.18 -20.39
C ASN A 522 -14.25 -44.67 -21.68
N GLN A 523 -13.92 -44.11 -22.85
CA GLN A 523 -14.39 -44.64 -24.15
C GLN A 523 -13.62 -45.90 -24.51
N GLU A 524 -12.33 -45.98 -24.32
CA GLU A 524 -11.52 -47.17 -24.52
C GLU A 524 -11.97 -48.34 -23.62
N TYR A 525 -12.25 -48.06 -22.33
CA TYR A 525 -12.76 -49.03 -21.38
C TYR A 525 -14.17 -49.59 -21.75
N LYS A 526 -15.02 -48.75 -22.35
CA LYS A 526 -16.33 -49.18 -22.85
C LYS A 526 -16.22 -50.02 -24.12
N VAL A 527 -15.26 -49.75 -24.97
CA VAL A 527 -14.99 -50.54 -26.18
C VAL A 527 -14.42 -51.91 -25.79
N GLU A 528 -13.43 -51.97 -24.88
CA GLU A 528 -12.88 -53.24 -24.37
C GLU A 528 -13.95 -54.11 -23.69
N ARG A 529 -14.81 -53.54 -22.83
CA ARG A 529 -15.93 -54.31 -22.22
C ARG A 529 -17.00 -54.75 -23.21
N SER A 530 -17.20 -54.06 -24.32
CA SER A 530 -18.11 -54.48 -25.38
C SER A 530 -17.52 -55.60 -26.24
N GLU A 531 -16.22 -55.67 -26.40
CA GLU A 531 -15.52 -56.76 -27.08
C GLU A 531 -15.42 -58.00 -26.21
N ASP A 532 -15.17 -57.90 -24.89
CA ASP A 532 -15.20 -59.03 -23.96
C ASP A 532 -16.58 -59.69 -23.85
N ASN A 533 -17.68 -58.96 -23.98
CA ASN A 533 -19.05 -59.49 -24.00
C ASN A 533 -19.41 -60.10 -25.32
N LEU A 534 -18.72 -59.82 -26.42
CA LEU A 534 -18.89 -60.45 -27.70
C LEU A 534 -18.22 -61.86 -27.82
N PHE A 535 -17.19 -62.12 -27.01
CA PHE A 535 -16.47 -63.37 -26.93
C PHE A 535 -17.03 -64.37 -25.90
N SER A 536 -17.88 -63.93 -24.95
CA SER A 536 -18.50 -64.80 -23.95
C SER A 536 -19.84 -65.49 -24.42
N GLY A 537 -20.24 -65.26 -25.65
CA GLY A 537 -21.52 -65.73 -26.22
C GLY A 537 -21.45 -66.94 -27.14
N THR A 538 -20.32 -67.66 -27.32
CA THR A 538 -20.20 -68.83 -28.19
C THR A 538 -19.63 -70.02 -27.45
N GLU A 539 -20.41 -70.55 -26.49
CA GLU A 539 -20.37 -71.94 -26.06
C GLU A 539 -21.75 -72.34 -25.52
N ARG A 540 -22.61 -72.80 -26.45
CA ARG A 540 -23.62 -73.88 -26.25
C ARG A 540 -24.07 -74.43 -27.58
#